data_cc84bf2c780cd3830a1f5985b36bdbab
#
_entry.id   cc84bf2c780cd3830a1f5985b36bdbab
#
_cell.length_a   1.000
_cell.length_b   1.000
_cell.length_c   1.000
_cell.angle_alpha   90.00
_cell.angle_beta   90.00
_cell.angle_gamma   90.00
#
_symmetry.space_group_name_H-M   'P 1'
#
loop_
_entity.id
_entity.type
_entity.pdbx_description
1 polymer ?
#
loop_
_entity_poly.entity_id
_entity_poly.type
_entity_poly.pdbx_seq_one_letter_code
_entity_poly.pdbx_strand_id
1 'polypeptide(L)'
;MGEKTRYDGRYRDVPPRENNDNYVLRFKNPLDGSVIVEDAIKGKVEFKNEELDDLIILRSDGTPTYNFTVVVDDIDMNISHVIRGDDHLNNTPRQINIYEALGAKPPSFAHIPMTLGEDGSKLSKRHGAMDIREYREKGYLPTALLNYMARLGWSHGDQEVFSVDEMISLFDIRDINKASSTFSSDTVSYTHLRAHETDR
;
A
#
# COMPACT_ATOMS: atom_id res chain seq x y z
N MET A 1 -15.26 -23.16 -7.28
CA MET A 1 -14.09 -22.25 -7.16
C MET A 1 -13.43 -22.26 -8.54
N GLY A 2 -13.48 -21.15 -9.28
CA GLY A 2 -12.81 -21.08 -10.59
C GLY A 2 -11.29 -21.08 -10.38
N GLU A 3 -10.59 -21.95 -11.08
CA GLU A 3 -9.14 -21.91 -11.16
C GLU A 3 -8.72 -20.50 -11.63
N LYS A 4 -7.83 -19.85 -10.88
CA LYS A 4 -7.20 -18.62 -11.37
C LYS A 4 -6.50 -18.97 -12.66
N THR A 5 -6.87 -18.30 -13.75
CA THR A 5 -6.21 -18.43 -15.05
C THR A 5 -4.76 -17.96 -14.89
N ARG A 6 -3.84 -18.92 -14.76
CA ARG A 6 -2.40 -18.67 -14.69
C ARG A 6 -1.82 -18.77 -16.09
N TYR A 7 -0.75 -18.02 -16.33
CA TYR A 7 0.05 -18.18 -17.53
C TYR A 7 0.72 -19.57 -17.51
N ASP A 8 0.56 -20.34 -18.58
CA ASP A 8 1.02 -21.73 -18.69
C ASP A 8 2.53 -21.87 -19.00
N GLY A 9 3.25 -20.76 -19.13
CA GLY A 9 4.68 -20.74 -19.37
C GLY A 9 5.12 -21.15 -20.79
N ARG A 10 4.18 -21.37 -21.74
CA ARG A 10 4.47 -21.92 -23.08
C ARG A 10 5.55 -21.16 -23.88
N TYR A 11 5.75 -19.88 -23.60
CA TYR A 11 6.74 -19.05 -24.27
C TYR A 11 7.90 -18.67 -23.35
N ARG A 12 7.97 -19.24 -22.16
CA ARG A 12 8.97 -18.87 -21.16
C ARG A 12 10.41 -19.05 -21.61
N ASP A 13 10.67 -20.11 -22.36
CA ASP A 13 12.01 -20.49 -22.85
C ASP A 13 12.13 -20.40 -24.39
N VAL A 14 11.13 -19.79 -25.03
CA VAL A 14 11.13 -19.58 -26.48
C VAL A 14 11.71 -18.20 -26.79
N PRO A 15 12.73 -18.10 -27.65
CA PRO A 15 13.27 -16.80 -28.04
C PRO A 15 12.22 -15.95 -28.76
N PRO A 16 12.30 -14.61 -28.64
CA PRO A 16 11.38 -13.70 -29.34
C PRO A 16 11.40 -14.02 -30.86
N ARG A 17 10.21 -14.01 -31.48
CA ARG A 17 10.12 -14.18 -32.94
C ARG A 17 10.55 -12.89 -33.60
N GLU A 18 11.46 -12.98 -34.57
CA GLU A 18 11.79 -11.87 -35.43
C GLU A 18 10.53 -11.39 -36.18
N ASN A 19 10.36 -10.09 -36.31
CA ASN A 19 9.24 -9.43 -37.03
C ASN A 19 7.82 -9.66 -36.47
N ASN A 20 7.67 -9.84 -35.18
CA ASN A 20 6.35 -9.85 -34.56
C ASN A 20 6.16 -8.59 -33.70
N ASP A 21 5.46 -7.59 -34.23
CA ASP A 21 5.21 -6.31 -33.54
C ASP A 21 4.12 -6.39 -32.46
N ASN A 22 3.45 -7.54 -32.34
CA ASN A 22 2.36 -7.73 -31.37
C ASN A 22 2.73 -8.78 -30.32
N TYR A 23 3.61 -8.41 -29.40
CA TYR A 23 4.01 -9.26 -28.27
C TYR A 23 3.97 -8.49 -26.95
N VAL A 24 3.93 -9.23 -25.85
CA VAL A 24 4.10 -8.69 -24.50
C VAL A 24 5.39 -9.24 -23.93
N LEU A 25 6.10 -8.44 -23.12
CA LEU A 25 7.20 -8.96 -22.31
C LEU A 25 6.69 -9.43 -20.96
N ARG A 26 7.15 -10.62 -20.58
CA ARG A 26 6.90 -11.16 -19.25
C ARG A 26 8.17 -11.23 -18.44
N PHE A 27 8.05 -10.90 -17.17
CA PHE A 27 9.10 -11.16 -16.20
C PHE A 27 9.18 -12.66 -15.93
N LYS A 28 10.35 -13.24 -16.14
CA LYS A 28 10.60 -14.66 -15.89
C LYS A 28 10.78 -14.87 -14.38
N ASN A 29 9.66 -15.07 -13.67
CA ASN A 29 9.69 -15.22 -12.23
C ASN A 29 10.45 -16.49 -11.80
N PRO A 30 11.22 -16.51 -10.71
CA PRO A 30 11.75 -17.74 -10.15
C PRO A 30 10.63 -18.77 -9.93
N LEU A 31 10.88 -20.06 -10.21
CA LEU A 31 9.89 -21.13 -10.03
C LEU A 31 9.99 -21.76 -8.65
N ASP A 32 11.20 -21.81 -8.10
CA ASP A 32 11.50 -22.45 -6.83
C ASP A 32 11.75 -21.44 -5.72
N GLY A 33 11.69 -21.92 -4.47
CA GLY A 33 11.93 -21.11 -3.29
C GLY A 33 10.76 -20.19 -2.94
N SER A 34 11.04 -19.21 -2.09
CA SER A 34 10.03 -18.28 -1.59
C SER A 34 10.59 -16.86 -1.46
N VAL A 35 9.71 -15.88 -1.56
CA VAL A 35 9.98 -14.47 -1.25
C VAL A 35 9.49 -14.18 0.15
N ILE A 36 10.37 -13.65 0.98
CA ILE A 36 10.05 -13.22 2.33
C ILE A 36 9.89 -11.71 2.33
N VAL A 37 8.69 -11.25 2.68
CA VAL A 37 8.39 -9.83 2.90
C VAL A 37 8.55 -9.56 4.38
N GLU A 38 9.60 -8.83 4.75
CA GLU A 38 9.78 -8.31 6.10
C GLU A 38 8.98 -7.00 6.21
N ASP A 39 7.73 -7.11 6.64
CA ASP A 39 6.81 -5.98 6.72
C ASP A 39 6.82 -5.36 8.13
N ALA A 40 6.97 -4.03 8.21
CA ALA A 40 7.08 -3.35 9.50
C ALA A 40 5.81 -3.45 10.36
N ILE A 41 4.64 -3.68 9.74
CA ILE A 41 3.34 -3.76 10.41
C ILE A 41 2.86 -5.22 10.50
N LYS A 42 2.86 -5.93 9.37
CA LYS A 42 2.35 -7.32 9.28
C LYS A 42 3.35 -8.35 9.80
N GLY A 43 4.62 -7.96 9.94
CA GLY A 43 5.71 -8.87 10.27
C GLY A 43 6.16 -9.69 9.06
N LYS A 44 6.72 -10.85 9.30
CA LYS A 44 7.25 -11.73 8.26
C LYS A 44 6.11 -12.43 7.52
N VAL A 45 6.00 -12.18 6.21
CA VAL A 45 5.04 -12.85 5.31
C VAL A 45 5.81 -13.57 4.22
N GLU A 46 5.56 -14.86 4.06
CA GLU A 46 6.22 -15.71 3.06
C GLU A 46 5.29 -16.01 1.88
N PHE A 47 5.81 -15.87 0.67
CA PHE A 47 5.12 -16.19 -0.59
C PHE A 47 5.96 -17.17 -1.37
N LYS A 48 5.40 -18.31 -1.76
CA LYS A 48 6.09 -19.27 -2.60
C LYS A 48 6.19 -18.76 -4.03
N ASN A 49 7.36 -18.89 -4.65
CA ASN A 49 7.56 -18.47 -6.04
C ASN A 49 6.67 -19.25 -7.00
N GLU A 50 6.35 -20.50 -6.71
CA GLU A 50 5.40 -21.32 -7.49
C GLU A 50 3.98 -20.72 -7.54
N GLU A 51 3.62 -19.82 -6.63
CA GLU A 51 2.32 -19.12 -6.59
C GLU A 51 2.33 -17.81 -7.38
N LEU A 52 3.50 -17.36 -7.83
CA LEU A 52 3.67 -16.13 -8.59
C LEU A 52 3.75 -16.43 -10.08
N ASP A 53 2.98 -15.66 -10.88
CA ASP A 53 3.01 -15.79 -12.33
C ASP A 53 4.17 -15.03 -12.96
N ASP A 54 4.57 -15.44 -14.17
CA ASP A 54 5.35 -14.61 -15.08
C ASP A 54 4.52 -13.40 -15.50
N LEU A 55 4.55 -12.34 -14.70
CA LEU A 55 3.70 -11.17 -14.94
C LEU A 55 4.14 -10.42 -16.21
N ILE A 56 3.17 -9.80 -16.89
CA ILE A 56 3.47 -8.91 -17.99
C ILE A 56 4.10 -7.63 -17.42
N ILE A 57 5.30 -7.29 -17.90
CA ILE A 57 6.02 -6.07 -17.54
C ILE A 57 5.93 -4.99 -18.61
N LEU A 58 5.74 -5.39 -19.89
CA LEU A 58 5.53 -4.48 -21.01
C LEU A 58 4.39 -5.00 -21.88
N ARG A 59 3.44 -4.11 -22.21
CA ARG A 59 2.32 -4.41 -23.11
C ARG A 59 2.74 -4.31 -24.57
N SER A 60 1.89 -4.83 -25.45
CA SER A 60 2.13 -4.79 -26.91
C SER A 60 2.15 -3.39 -27.51
N ASP A 61 1.58 -2.43 -26.85
CA ASP A 61 1.62 -1.00 -27.23
C ASP A 61 2.88 -0.27 -26.74
N GLY A 62 3.82 -1.00 -26.12
CA GLY A 62 5.05 -0.45 -25.56
C GLY A 62 4.88 0.19 -24.18
N THR A 63 3.69 0.15 -23.57
CA THR A 63 3.49 0.70 -22.22
C THR A 63 3.89 -0.30 -21.13
N PRO A 64 4.71 0.11 -20.14
CA PRO A 64 5.06 -0.74 -19.01
C PRO A 64 3.84 -0.94 -18.08
N THR A 65 3.89 -2.01 -17.30
CA THR A 65 2.84 -2.30 -16.30
C THR A 65 3.23 -1.82 -14.92
N TYR A 66 2.23 -1.63 -14.05
CA TYR A 66 2.36 -1.05 -12.71
C TYR A 66 3.52 -1.64 -11.89
N ASN A 67 3.59 -2.97 -11.74
CA ASN A 67 4.60 -3.58 -10.87
C ASN A 67 6.04 -3.35 -11.36
N PHE A 68 6.24 -3.23 -12.67
CA PHE A 68 7.56 -2.91 -13.23
C PHE A 68 7.87 -1.42 -13.09
N THR A 69 6.91 -0.56 -13.46
CA THR A 69 7.10 0.89 -13.42
C THR A 69 7.43 1.37 -12.01
N VAL A 70 6.66 0.94 -11.00
CA VAL A 70 6.88 1.38 -9.62
C VAL A 70 8.25 0.96 -9.09
N VAL A 71 8.75 -0.22 -9.47
CA VAL A 71 10.09 -0.67 -9.05
C VAL A 71 11.19 0.20 -9.67
N VAL A 72 11.06 0.53 -10.96
CA VAL A 72 12.03 1.41 -11.65
C VAL A 72 12.01 2.81 -11.03
N ASP A 73 10.83 3.39 -10.83
CA ASP A 73 10.67 4.71 -10.23
C ASP A 73 11.24 4.74 -8.80
N ASP A 74 10.96 3.73 -8.00
CA ASP A 74 11.46 3.62 -6.62
C ASP A 74 12.99 3.52 -6.57
N ILE A 75 13.60 2.80 -7.51
CA ILE A 75 15.06 2.70 -7.64
C ILE A 75 15.64 4.07 -8.02
N ASP A 76 15.12 4.70 -9.07
CA ASP A 76 15.63 5.97 -9.59
C ASP A 76 15.48 7.11 -8.57
N MET A 77 14.39 7.10 -7.80
CA MET A 77 14.11 8.07 -6.75
C MET A 77 14.76 7.73 -5.40
N ASN A 78 15.47 6.60 -5.30
CA ASN A 78 16.08 6.12 -4.05
C ASN A 78 15.08 6.02 -2.89
N ILE A 79 13.89 5.46 -3.15
CA ILE A 79 12.85 5.28 -2.14
C ILE A 79 13.33 4.31 -1.06
N SER A 80 13.34 4.75 0.18
CA SER A 80 13.78 3.97 1.34
C SER A 80 12.67 3.14 1.97
N HIS A 81 11.44 3.64 1.93
CA HIS A 81 10.27 3.01 2.56
C HIS A 81 9.05 3.11 1.64
N VAL A 82 8.33 2.01 1.50
CA VAL A 82 7.03 1.95 0.83
C VAL A 82 5.95 1.67 1.87
N ILE A 83 5.17 2.71 2.20
CA ILE A 83 4.06 2.63 3.15
C ILE A 83 2.77 2.78 2.37
N ARG A 84 1.92 1.74 2.38
CA ARG A 84 0.72 1.70 1.53
C ARG A 84 -0.37 0.80 2.12
N GLY A 85 -1.56 0.80 1.52
CA GLY A 85 -2.64 -0.11 1.92
C GLY A 85 -2.29 -1.58 1.72
N ASP A 86 -2.81 -2.45 2.58
CA ASP A 86 -2.54 -3.89 2.56
C ASP A 86 -3.22 -4.63 1.39
N ASP A 87 -4.09 -3.97 0.64
CA ASP A 87 -4.58 -4.45 -0.67
C ASP A 87 -3.46 -4.60 -1.71
N HIS A 88 -2.31 -3.95 -1.49
CA HIS A 88 -1.10 -4.08 -2.30
C HIS A 88 -0.10 -5.14 -1.80
N LEU A 89 -0.36 -5.80 -0.69
CA LEU A 89 0.58 -6.79 -0.11
C LEU A 89 0.94 -7.90 -1.11
N ASN A 90 -0.03 -8.38 -1.90
CA ASN A 90 0.20 -9.40 -2.93
C ASN A 90 1.03 -8.92 -4.14
N ASN A 91 1.27 -7.63 -4.29
CA ASN A 91 2.17 -7.10 -5.32
C ASN A 91 3.63 -7.15 -4.85
N THR A 92 3.86 -7.06 -3.56
CA THR A 92 5.18 -6.92 -2.95
C THR A 92 6.15 -8.06 -3.33
N PRO A 93 5.80 -9.35 -3.27
CA PRO A 93 6.73 -10.41 -3.66
C PRO A 93 7.12 -10.34 -5.14
N ARG A 94 6.20 -9.91 -6.01
CA ARG A 94 6.50 -9.70 -7.43
C ARG A 94 7.48 -8.56 -7.64
N GLN A 95 7.30 -7.47 -6.90
CA GLN A 95 8.19 -6.31 -6.93
C GLN A 95 9.56 -6.66 -6.38
N ILE A 96 9.66 -7.40 -5.27
CA ILE A 96 10.95 -7.87 -4.72
C ILE A 96 11.72 -8.68 -5.76
N ASN A 97 11.07 -9.64 -6.42
CA ASN A 97 11.72 -10.42 -7.47
C ASN A 97 12.24 -9.55 -8.65
N ILE A 98 11.53 -8.46 -8.97
CA ILE A 98 11.97 -7.50 -10.00
C ILE A 98 13.18 -6.69 -9.49
N TYR A 99 13.15 -6.21 -8.22
CA TYR A 99 14.30 -5.53 -7.60
C TYR A 99 15.56 -6.40 -7.67
N GLU A 100 15.44 -7.66 -7.28
CA GLU A 100 16.54 -8.63 -7.27
C GLU A 100 17.07 -8.88 -8.70
N ALA A 101 16.18 -9.03 -9.68
CA ALA A 101 16.56 -9.21 -11.08
C ALA A 101 17.28 -7.99 -11.67
N LEU A 102 16.97 -6.78 -11.19
CA LEU A 102 17.67 -5.55 -11.56
C LEU A 102 18.95 -5.31 -10.73
N GLY A 103 19.28 -6.19 -9.79
CA GLY A 103 20.44 -6.04 -8.90
C GLY A 103 20.29 -4.92 -7.89
N ALA A 104 19.07 -4.48 -7.61
CA ALA A 104 18.75 -3.41 -6.69
C ALA A 104 18.25 -3.98 -5.34
N LYS A 105 18.50 -3.22 -4.26
CA LYS A 105 17.98 -3.57 -2.94
C LYS A 105 16.54 -3.09 -2.81
N PRO A 106 15.58 -3.95 -2.42
CA PRO A 106 14.22 -3.53 -2.12
C PRO A 106 14.16 -2.51 -0.97
N PRO A 107 13.21 -1.56 -0.98
CA PRO A 107 12.93 -0.69 0.14
C PRO A 107 12.34 -1.46 1.33
N SER A 108 12.23 -0.81 2.48
CA SER A 108 11.46 -1.33 3.60
C SER A 108 9.97 -1.21 3.30
N PHE A 109 9.18 -2.25 3.59
CA PHE A 109 7.74 -2.26 3.35
C PHE A 109 6.94 -2.14 4.64
N ALA A 110 5.80 -1.44 4.56
CA ALA A 110 4.80 -1.37 5.61
C ALA A 110 3.39 -1.33 5.00
N HIS A 111 2.60 -2.36 5.26
CA HIS A 111 1.25 -2.48 4.71
C HIS A 111 0.20 -2.16 5.78
N ILE A 112 -0.40 -0.97 5.65
CA ILE A 112 -1.41 -0.44 6.57
C ILE A 112 -2.75 -1.14 6.29
N PRO A 113 -3.46 -1.63 7.30
CA PRO A 113 -4.80 -2.18 7.13
C PRO A 113 -5.75 -1.18 6.49
N MET A 114 -6.67 -1.70 5.69
CA MET A 114 -7.69 -0.88 5.04
C MET A 114 -8.60 -0.22 6.07
N THR A 115 -8.90 1.07 5.85
CA THR A 115 -9.98 1.75 6.58
C THR A 115 -11.33 1.33 6.00
N LEU A 116 -12.25 0.94 6.86
CA LEU A 116 -13.57 0.45 6.51
C LEU A 116 -14.64 1.52 6.78
N GLY A 117 -15.75 1.45 6.08
CA GLY A 117 -16.97 2.13 6.44
C GLY A 117 -17.69 1.42 7.59
N GLU A 118 -18.75 2.02 8.11
CA GLU A 118 -19.55 1.44 9.21
C GLU A 118 -20.22 0.11 8.81
N ASP A 119 -20.41 -0.14 7.52
CA ASP A 119 -20.94 -1.39 6.97
C ASP A 119 -19.86 -2.50 6.84
N GLY A 120 -18.62 -2.24 7.27
CA GLY A 120 -17.49 -3.15 7.16
C GLY A 120 -16.89 -3.29 5.77
N SER A 121 -17.39 -2.55 4.77
CA SER A 121 -16.79 -2.53 3.44
C SER A 121 -15.68 -1.48 3.32
N LYS A 122 -14.83 -1.60 2.29
CA LYS A 122 -13.76 -0.60 2.03
C LYS A 122 -14.35 0.81 2.01
N LEU A 123 -13.73 1.73 2.75
CA LEU A 123 -14.15 3.13 2.82
C LEU A 123 -14.27 3.74 1.42
N SER A 124 -15.37 4.41 1.18
CA SER A 124 -15.67 5.08 -0.08
C SER A 124 -16.52 6.34 0.15
N LYS A 125 -16.72 7.15 -0.88
CA LYS A 125 -17.54 8.37 -0.80
C LYS A 125 -18.96 8.12 -0.27
N ARG A 126 -19.56 6.94 -0.54
CA ARG A 126 -20.89 6.56 -0.01
C ARG A 126 -20.93 6.41 1.51
N HIS A 127 -19.77 6.25 2.17
CA HIS A 127 -19.63 6.14 3.62
C HIS A 127 -19.32 7.48 4.28
N GLY A 128 -19.53 8.60 3.58
CA GLY A 128 -19.24 9.93 4.08
C GLY A 128 -17.76 10.32 4.05
N ALA A 129 -16.91 9.53 3.40
CA ALA A 129 -15.54 9.96 3.13
C ALA A 129 -15.55 11.16 2.18
N MET A 130 -15.18 12.30 2.71
CA MET A 130 -15.14 13.58 2.00
C MET A 130 -13.76 13.84 1.43
N ASP A 131 -13.70 14.62 0.36
CA ASP A 131 -12.45 15.25 -0.08
C ASP A 131 -11.94 16.18 1.03
N ILE A 132 -10.62 16.29 1.18
CA ILE A 132 -10.03 17.13 2.22
C ILE A 132 -10.48 18.60 2.13
N ARG A 133 -10.81 19.07 0.92
CA ARG A 133 -11.37 20.42 0.69
C ARG A 133 -12.76 20.60 1.28
N GLU A 134 -13.58 19.54 1.26
CA GLU A 134 -14.92 19.58 1.87
C GLU A 134 -14.85 19.74 3.39
N TYR A 135 -13.84 19.12 4.05
CA TYR A 135 -13.60 19.35 5.49
C TYR A 135 -13.23 20.79 5.76
N ARG A 136 -12.38 21.39 4.92
CA ARG A 136 -12.02 22.81 5.03
C ARG A 136 -13.23 23.72 4.85
N GLU A 137 -14.08 23.47 3.86
CA GLU A 137 -15.31 24.26 3.58
C GLU A 137 -16.31 24.15 4.75
N LYS A 138 -16.34 23.01 5.43
CA LYS A 138 -17.14 22.80 6.65
C LYS A 138 -16.52 23.40 7.90
N GLY A 139 -15.35 24.02 7.80
CA GLY A 139 -14.70 24.71 8.92
C GLY A 139 -13.92 23.80 9.87
N TYR A 140 -13.60 22.56 9.49
CA TYR A 140 -12.78 21.69 10.32
C TYR A 140 -11.35 22.21 10.43
N LEU A 141 -10.80 22.18 11.66
CA LEU A 141 -9.39 22.52 11.89
C LEU A 141 -8.48 21.45 11.26
N PRO A 142 -7.42 21.86 10.52
CA PRO A 142 -6.47 20.92 9.94
C PRO A 142 -5.83 20.00 10.99
N THR A 143 -5.50 20.52 12.15
CA THR A 143 -4.92 19.76 13.28
C THR A 143 -5.86 18.71 13.82
N ALA A 144 -7.15 19.00 13.94
CA ALA A 144 -8.17 18.05 14.36
C ALA A 144 -8.33 16.90 13.36
N LEU A 145 -8.37 17.23 12.06
CA LEU A 145 -8.47 16.24 11.00
C LEU A 145 -7.22 15.34 10.96
N LEU A 146 -6.04 15.94 11.11
CA LEU A 146 -4.78 15.19 11.14
C LEU A 146 -4.73 14.23 12.34
N ASN A 147 -5.12 14.72 13.54
CA ASN A 147 -5.20 13.91 14.75
C ASN A 147 -6.16 12.72 14.57
N TYR A 148 -7.33 12.97 14.00
CA TYR A 148 -8.31 11.93 13.72
C TYR A 148 -7.75 10.89 12.75
N MET A 149 -7.16 11.32 11.64
CA MET A 149 -6.57 10.42 10.63
C MET A 149 -5.42 9.58 11.22
N ALA A 150 -4.56 10.18 12.04
CA ALA A 150 -3.49 9.45 12.72
C ALA A 150 -4.07 8.35 13.61
N ARG A 151 -5.09 8.67 14.41
CA ARG A 151 -5.72 7.71 15.32
C ARG A 151 -6.54 6.60 14.66
N LEU A 152 -6.89 6.73 13.39
CA LEU A 152 -7.51 5.62 12.65
C LEU A 152 -6.57 4.42 12.53
N GLY A 153 -5.26 4.64 12.46
CA GLY A 153 -4.30 3.57 12.27
C GLY A 153 -3.20 3.48 13.32
N TRP A 154 -3.10 4.48 14.22
CA TRP A 154 -2.04 4.57 15.21
C TRP A 154 -2.60 5.02 16.57
N SER A 155 -1.97 4.57 17.65
CA SER A 155 -2.30 4.98 19.02
C SER A 155 -1.04 5.03 19.87
N HIS A 156 -1.03 5.92 20.85
CA HIS A 156 0.04 6.01 21.85
C HIS A 156 -0.59 6.08 23.25
N GLY A 157 -0.58 4.95 23.97
CA GLY A 157 -1.25 4.81 25.25
C GLY A 157 -2.72 5.19 25.17
N ASP A 158 -3.19 5.92 26.19
CA ASP A 158 -4.57 6.39 26.30
C ASP A 158 -4.77 7.83 25.79
N GLN A 159 -3.74 8.45 25.22
CA GLN A 159 -3.82 9.82 24.73
C GLN A 159 -4.71 9.90 23.49
N GLU A 160 -5.65 10.86 23.50
CA GLU A 160 -6.62 11.02 22.42
C GLU A 160 -6.33 12.22 21.51
N VAL A 161 -5.73 13.26 22.06
CA VAL A 161 -5.41 14.49 21.34
C VAL A 161 -3.92 14.70 21.34
N PHE A 162 -3.36 14.88 20.15
CA PHE A 162 -1.93 15.11 19.92
C PHE A 162 -1.75 16.40 19.14
N SER A 163 -0.79 17.22 19.54
CA SER A 163 -0.24 18.25 18.66
C SER A 163 0.58 17.61 17.54
N VAL A 164 0.88 18.36 16.48
CA VAL A 164 1.72 17.88 15.39
C VAL A 164 3.12 17.50 15.90
N ASP A 165 3.69 18.30 16.81
CA ASP A 165 5.01 18.03 17.38
C ASP A 165 5.03 16.77 18.24
N GLU A 166 3.95 16.50 19.00
CA GLU A 166 3.80 15.25 19.73
C GLU A 166 3.67 14.05 18.77
N MET A 167 2.85 14.16 17.70
CA MET A 167 2.76 13.11 16.70
C MET A 167 4.14 12.80 16.10
N ILE A 168 4.91 13.82 15.72
CA ILE A 168 6.25 13.65 15.15
C ILE A 168 7.20 12.96 16.15
N SER A 169 7.14 13.34 17.42
CA SER A 169 8.05 12.81 18.45
C SER A 169 7.71 11.40 18.92
N LEU A 170 6.43 11.02 18.87
CA LEU A 170 5.91 9.77 19.43
C LEU A 170 5.65 8.70 18.35
N PHE A 171 5.55 9.11 17.07
CA PHE A 171 5.20 8.19 15.99
C PHE A 171 6.30 7.17 15.73
N ASP A 172 5.93 5.89 15.79
CA ASP A 172 6.74 4.80 15.28
C ASP A 172 5.86 3.94 14.34
N ILE A 173 6.39 3.61 13.17
CA ILE A 173 5.69 2.79 12.18
C ILE A 173 5.28 1.41 12.72
N ARG A 174 6.04 0.90 13.71
CA ARG A 174 5.76 -0.38 14.37
C ARG A 174 4.56 -0.35 15.29
N ASP A 175 4.12 0.85 15.71
CA ASP A 175 2.96 1.07 16.55
C ASP A 175 1.67 1.25 15.75
N ILE A 176 1.74 1.15 14.41
CA ILE A 176 0.56 1.14 13.55
C ILE A 176 -0.27 -0.12 13.84
N ASN A 177 -1.57 0.06 14.02
CA ASN A 177 -2.50 -1.01 14.31
C ASN A 177 -2.51 -2.06 13.19
N LYS A 178 -2.54 -3.35 13.58
CA LYS A 178 -2.58 -4.47 12.62
C LYS A 178 -4.00 -4.77 12.13
N ALA A 179 -5.01 -4.28 12.82
CA ALA A 179 -6.41 -4.46 12.48
C ALA A 179 -6.96 -3.24 11.72
N SER A 180 -7.91 -3.50 10.84
CA SER A 180 -8.65 -2.44 10.13
C SER A 180 -9.40 -1.55 11.12
N SER A 181 -9.43 -0.25 10.84
CA SER A 181 -10.22 0.74 11.58
C SER A 181 -11.50 1.07 10.83
N THR A 182 -12.53 1.48 11.57
CA THR A 182 -13.79 1.96 11.00
C THR A 182 -13.82 3.48 11.01
N PHE A 183 -14.07 4.08 9.86
CA PHE A 183 -14.28 5.52 9.73
C PHE A 183 -15.65 5.89 10.29
N SER A 184 -15.69 6.89 11.17
CA SER A 184 -16.92 7.49 11.69
C SER A 184 -16.88 9.01 11.57
N SER A 185 -17.89 9.57 10.89
CA SER A 185 -18.05 11.03 10.76
C SER A 185 -18.29 11.73 12.09
N ASP A 186 -18.97 11.05 13.02
CA ASP A 186 -19.27 11.60 14.35
C ASP A 186 -18.00 11.76 15.18
N THR A 187 -17.06 10.81 15.07
CA THR A 187 -15.77 10.89 15.76
C THR A 187 -14.91 12.02 15.21
N VAL A 188 -14.97 12.32 13.91
CA VAL A 188 -14.29 13.50 13.32
C VAL A 188 -14.83 14.77 13.96
N SER A 189 -16.15 14.90 14.06
CA SER A 189 -16.80 16.06 14.65
C SER A 189 -16.46 16.23 16.15
N TYR A 190 -16.41 15.14 16.89
CA TYR A 190 -16.00 15.15 18.30
C TYR A 190 -14.54 15.59 18.47
N THR A 191 -13.62 15.06 17.67
CA THR A 191 -12.20 15.44 17.71
C THR A 191 -12.01 16.93 17.38
N HIS A 192 -12.80 17.45 16.44
CA HIS A 192 -12.79 18.87 16.09
C HIS A 192 -13.21 19.75 17.26
N LEU A 193 -14.28 19.40 17.99
CA LEU A 193 -14.73 20.15 19.18
C LEU A 193 -13.67 20.14 20.28
N ARG A 194 -13.06 18.99 20.56
CA ARG A 194 -11.99 18.87 21.55
C ARG A 194 -10.74 19.69 21.20
N ALA A 195 -10.34 19.74 19.94
CA ALA A 195 -9.20 20.55 19.50
C ALA A 195 -9.44 22.06 19.73
N HIS A 196 -10.67 22.53 19.59
CA HIS A 196 -11.03 23.92 19.91
C HIS A 196 -10.94 24.26 21.40
N GLU A 197 -11.10 23.29 22.31
CA GLU A 197 -10.99 23.48 23.75
C GLU A 197 -9.53 23.61 24.22
N THR A 198 -8.60 22.98 23.51
CA THR A 198 -7.16 22.97 23.85
C THR A 198 -6.39 24.14 23.25
N ASP A 199 -6.94 24.86 22.26
CA ASP A 199 -6.35 26.06 21.65
C ASP A 199 -6.73 27.37 22.39
N ARG A 200 -7.34 27.28 23.57
CA ARG A 200 -7.61 28.42 24.47
C ARG A 200 -6.72 28.39 25.69
#